data_886e60884cedf5765400708c09177c3f
#
_entry.id   886e60884cedf5765400708c09177c3f
#
_cell.length_a   1.000
_cell.length_b   1.000
_cell.length_c   1.000
_cell.angle_alpha   90.00
_cell.angle_beta   90.00
_cell.angle_gamma   90.00
#
_symmetry.space_group_name_H-M   'P 1'
#
loop_
_entity.id
_entity.type
_entity.pdbx_description
1 polymer ?
#
loop_
_entity_poly.entity_id
_entity_poly.type
_entity_poly.pdbx_seq_one_letter_code
_entity_poly.pdbx_strand_id
1 'polypeptide(L)'
;MKQQVFHAQLYMSLTLIWNHAVQHGMKVKRMIEAGEISFAEAIKTLILIDECHNLINESNIFAVETITNFQREMRKFLAGILFATQSPNEMLPDGMDSSTQSKLRTVFNLTQYKFLMGMDSSVIPKLKSVMEETFTQNEYEIITALDKGQALYYDREHKMLLDIEASDEQLARYKGGA
;
A
#
# COMPACT_ATOMS: atom_id res chain seq x y z
N MET A 1 24.88 -7.73 -13.02
CA MET A 1 25.04 -8.76 -11.98
C MET A 1 24.43 -8.36 -10.63
N LYS A 2 24.78 -7.21 -10.01
CA LYS A 2 24.21 -6.80 -8.70
C LYS A 2 22.68 -6.64 -8.72
N GLN A 3 22.11 -6.06 -9.76
CA GLN A 3 20.67 -5.83 -9.89
C GLN A 3 19.86 -7.13 -10.05
N GLN A 4 20.39 -8.09 -10.82
CA GLN A 4 19.75 -9.41 -10.99
C GLN A 4 19.70 -10.21 -9.68
N VAL A 5 20.79 -10.14 -8.89
CA VAL A 5 20.85 -10.77 -7.56
C VAL A 5 19.83 -10.13 -6.62
N PHE A 6 19.73 -8.80 -6.62
CA PHE A 6 18.75 -8.08 -5.83
C PHE A 6 17.30 -8.48 -6.18
N HIS A 7 16.95 -8.53 -7.47
CA HIS A 7 15.61 -8.95 -7.90
C HIS A 7 15.30 -10.39 -7.50
N ALA A 8 16.28 -11.30 -7.59
CA ALA A 8 16.09 -12.68 -7.15
C ALA A 8 15.85 -12.78 -5.62
N GLN A 9 16.64 -12.06 -4.83
CA GLN A 9 16.47 -12.02 -3.38
C GLN A 9 15.11 -11.42 -2.99
N LEU A 10 14.71 -10.35 -3.63
CA LEU A 10 13.42 -9.69 -3.42
C LEU A 10 12.25 -10.65 -3.70
N TYR A 11 12.32 -11.33 -4.85
CA TYR A 11 11.30 -12.34 -5.21
C TYR A 11 11.21 -13.47 -4.19
N MET A 12 12.35 -14.03 -3.79
CA MET A 12 12.39 -15.08 -2.77
C MET A 12 11.78 -14.60 -1.46
N SER A 13 12.12 -13.39 -1.01
CA SER A 13 11.59 -12.79 0.21
C SER A 13 10.08 -12.60 0.14
N LEU A 14 9.56 -12.04 -0.95
CA LEU A 14 8.11 -11.87 -1.17
C LEU A 14 7.39 -13.21 -1.17
N THR A 15 7.95 -14.22 -1.83
CA THR A 15 7.38 -15.56 -1.90
C THR A 15 7.34 -16.23 -0.52
N LEU A 16 8.41 -16.08 0.28
CA LEU A 16 8.47 -16.62 1.64
C LEU A 16 7.44 -15.95 2.55
N ILE A 17 7.35 -14.61 2.51
CA ILE A 17 6.38 -13.85 3.29
C ILE A 17 4.96 -14.28 2.92
N TRP A 18 4.67 -14.39 1.63
CA TRP A 18 3.38 -14.83 1.14
C TRP A 18 3.02 -16.25 1.59
N ASN A 19 3.93 -17.20 1.41
CA ASN A 19 3.71 -18.57 1.85
C ASN A 19 3.45 -18.65 3.36
N HIS A 20 4.17 -17.85 4.15
CA HIS A 20 3.91 -17.77 5.59
C HIS A 20 2.51 -17.23 5.90
N ALA A 21 2.10 -16.15 5.23
CA ALA A 21 0.76 -15.58 5.39
C ALA A 21 -0.34 -16.58 5.02
N VAL A 22 -0.17 -17.32 3.92
CA VAL A 22 -1.11 -18.37 3.48
C VAL A 22 -1.21 -19.48 4.52
N GLN A 23 -0.08 -20.04 4.97
CA GLN A 23 -0.07 -21.14 5.95
C GLN A 23 -0.68 -20.70 7.27
N HIS A 24 -0.33 -19.51 7.76
CA HIS A 24 -0.90 -18.94 8.97
C HIS A 24 -2.43 -18.77 8.83
N GLY A 25 -2.87 -18.12 7.75
CA GLY A 25 -4.29 -17.88 7.49
C GLY A 25 -5.11 -19.16 7.38
N MET A 26 -4.58 -20.19 6.73
CA MET A 26 -5.22 -21.51 6.67
C MET A 26 -5.36 -22.16 8.05
N LYS A 27 -4.31 -22.06 8.89
CA LYS A 27 -4.36 -22.57 10.27
C LYS A 27 -5.43 -21.85 11.09
N VAL A 28 -5.41 -20.52 11.06
CA VAL A 28 -6.38 -19.69 11.82
C VAL A 28 -7.81 -19.94 11.37
N LYS A 29 -8.06 -20.09 10.07
CA LYS A 29 -9.38 -20.44 9.57
C LYS A 29 -9.89 -21.76 10.10
N ARG A 30 -9.05 -22.79 10.14
CA ARG A 30 -9.43 -24.10 10.73
C ARG A 30 -9.82 -23.97 12.20
N MET A 31 -9.10 -23.16 12.97
CA MET A 31 -9.43 -22.89 14.38
C MET A 31 -10.79 -22.20 14.54
N ILE A 32 -11.09 -21.25 13.64
CA ILE A 32 -12.41 -20.59 13.60
C ILE A 32 -13.51 -21.60 13.25
N GLU A 33 -13.29 -22.40 12.21
CA GLU A 33 -14.26 -23.42 11.75
C GLU A 33 -14.48 -24.52 12.79
N ALA A 34 -13.46 -24.85 13.59
CA ALA A 34 -13.57 -25.79 14.71
C ALA A 34 -14.22 -25.16 15.96
N GLY A 35 -14.49 -23.85 15.97
CA GLY A 35 -15.04 -23.15 17.14
C GLY A 35 -14.05 -22.93 18.27
N GLU A 36 -12.75 -23.12 18.02
CA GLU A 36 -11.69 -22.91 19.01
C GLU A 36 -11.45 -21.42 19.31
N ILE A 37 -11.62 -20.57 18.32
CA ILE A 37 -11.51 -19.11 18.44
C ILE A 37 -12.60 -18.42 17.61
N SER A 38 -13.00 -17.23 18.02
CA SER A 38 -13.87 -16.36 17.22
C SER A 38 -13.09 -15.61 16.14
N PHE A 39 -13.78 -15.09 15.13
CA PHE A 39 -13.16 -14.24 14.09
C PHE A 39 -12.52 -12.95 14.67
N ALA A 40 -13.08 -12.43 15.78
CA ALA A 40 -12.56 -11.23 16.46
C ALA A 40 -11.22 -11.51 17.15
N GLU A 41 -11.06 -12.70 17.74
CA GLU A 41 -9.83 -13.14 18.42
C GLU A 41 -8.76 -13.62 17.45
N ALA A 42 -9.13 -13.89 16.21
CA ALA A 42 -8.22 -14.40 15.19
C ALA A 42 -7.08 -13.42 14.90
N ILE A 43 -5.84 -13.88 15.06
CA ILE A 43 -4.64 -13.13 14.68
C ILE A 43 -4.53 -13.13 13.16
N LYS A 44 -4.55 -11.94 12.58
CA LYS A 44 -4.45 -11.71 11.14
C LYS A 44 -3.02 -11.32 10.76
N THR A 45 -2.62 -11.59 9.53
CA THR A 45 -1.31 -11.18 9.02
C THR A 45 -1.41 -9.81 8.35
N LEU A 46 -0.55 -8.87 8.73
CA LEU A 46 -0.37 -7.60 8.02
C LEU A 46 1.06 -7.55 7.46
N ILE A 47 1.17 -7.36 6.14
CA ILE A 47 2.44 -7.14 5.45
C ILE A 47 2.57 -5.64 5.24
N LEU A 48 3.61 -5.03 5.81
CA LEU A 48 3.89 -3.61 5.66
C LEU A 48 5.08 -3.44 4.72
N ILE A 49 4.92 -2.65 3.68
CA ILE A 49 5.96 -2.30 2.70
C ILE A 49 6.14 -0.80 2.74
N ASP A 50 7.19 -0.38 3.46
CA ASP A 50 7.62 1.01 3.48
C ASP A 50 8.48 1.31 2.26
N GLU A 51 8.47 2.58 1.81
CA GLU A 51 9.13 3.04 0.58
C GLU A 51 8.84 2.12 -0.61
N CYS A 52 7.56 1.80 -0.78
CA CYS A 52 7.11 0.79 -1.74
C CYS A 52 7.45 1.13 -3.20
N HIS A 53 7.79 2.39 -3.53
CA HIS A 53 8.29 2.80 -4.83
C HIS A 53 9.57 2.05 -5.24
N ASN A 54 10.40 1.62 -4.28
CA ASN A 54 11.57 0.78 -4.55
C ASN A 54 11.21 -0.60 -5.10
N LEU A 55 10.00 -1.06 -4.82
CA LEU A 55 9.50 -2.37 -5.19
C LEU A 55 8.48 -2.30 -6.34
N ILE A 56 7.58 -1.32 -6.26
CA ILE A 56 6.47 -1.12 -7.19
C ILE A 56 6.85 -0.01 -8.18
N ASN A 57 7.55 -0.38 -9.25
CA ASN A 57 7.99 0.52 -10.32
C ASN A 57 8.17 -0.23 -11.64
N GLU A 58 8.42 0.49 -12.73
CA GLU A 58 8.57 -0.07 -14.07
C GLU A 58 9.72 -1.07 -14.22
N SER A 59 10.78 -0.92 -13.43
CA SER A 59 11.95 -1.82 -13.48
C SER A 59 11.68 -3.18 -12.81
N ASN A 60 10.60 -3.30 -12.01
CA ASN A 60 10.26 -4.46 -11.20
C ASN A 60 8.88 -5.03 -11.53
N ILE A 61 8.48 -5.07 -12.81
CA ILE A 61 7.15 -5.52 -13.24
C ILE A 61 6.77 -6.89 -12.67
N PHE A 62 7.74 -7.77 -12.53
CA PHE A 62 7.50 -9.08 -11.93
C PHE A 62 7.06 -8.98 -10.45
N ALA A 63 7.67 -8.08 -9.66
CA ALA A 63 7.26 -7.82 -8.29
C ALA A 63 5.84 -7.20 -8.25
N VAL A 64 5.54 -6.29 -9.18
CA VAL A 64 4.21 -5.68 -9.34
C VAL A 64 3.14 -6.76 -9.59
N GLU A 65 3.39 -7.69 -10.50
CA GLU A 65 2.48 -8.81 -10.78
C GLU A 65 2.30 -9.73 -9.58
N THR A 66 3.39 -10.05 -8.87
CA THR A 66 3.37 -10.88 -7.67
C THR A 66 2.53 -10.22 -6.57
N ILE A 67 2.76 -8.94 -6.29
CA ILE A 67 2.00 -8.15 -5.31
C ILE A 67 0.53 -8.05 -5.70
N THR A 68 0.24 -7.83 -6.98
CA THR A 68 -1.14 -7.78 -7.49
C THR A 68 -1.88 -9.09 -7.22
N ASN A 69 -1.22 -10.23 -7.41
CA ASN A 69 -1.79 -11.54 -7.11
C ASN A 69 -2.03 -11.71 -5.61
N PHE A 70 -1.09 -11.26 -4.76
CA PHE A 70 -1.28 -11.26 -3.31
C PHE A 70 -2.49 -10.41 -2.90
N GLN A 71 -2.62 -9.19 -3.42
CA GLN A 71 -3.77 -8.33 -3.14
C GLN A 71 -5.12 -8.98 -3.47
N ARG A 72 -5.19 -9.73 -4.57
CA ARG A 72 -6.43 -10.44 -4.97
C ARG A 72 -6.80 -11.58 -4.05
N GLU A 73 -5.82 -12.23 -3.43
CA GLU A 73 -6.02 -13.46 -2.69
C GLU A 73 -5.96 -13.32 -1.17
N MET A 74 -5.29 -12.26 -0.65
CA MET A 74 -4.97 -12.13 0.78
C MET A 74 -6.18 -12.22 1.71
N ARG A 75 -7.36 -11.74 1.30
CA ARG A 75 -8.59 -11.84 2.08
C ARG A 75 -8.96 -13.30 2.39
N LYS A 76 -8.65 -14.23 1.47
CA LYS A 76 -8.89 -15.66 1.67
C LYS A 76 -8.05 -16.23 2.81
N PHE A 77 -6.94 -15.57 3.15
CA PHE A 77 -5.97 -16.03 4.14
C PHE A 77 -5.90 -15.11 5.35
N LEU A 78 -6.92 -14.28 5.59
CA LEU A 78 -6.96 -13.33 6.71
C LEU A 78 -5.71 -12.44 6.75
N ALA A 79 -5.23 -12.07 5.58
CA ALA A 79 -4.05 -11.22 5.41
C ALA A 79 -4.44 -9.86 4.81
N GLY A 80 -3.65 -8.85 5.10
CA GLY A 80 -3.69 -7.51 4.52
C GLY A 80 -2.29 -7.05 4.13
N ILE A 81 -2.22 -6.06 3.25
CA ILE A 81 -0.98 -5.40 2.88
C ILE A 81 -1.16 -3.89 2.97
N LEU A 82 -0.15 -3.21 3.53
CA LEU A 82 -0.07 -1.77 3.63
C LEU A 82 1.17 -1.29 2.88
N PHE A 83 0.96 -0.33 1.98
CA PHE A 83 2.03 0.34 1.25
C PHE A 83 2.20 1.75 1.78
N ALA A 84 3.43 2.16 1.98
CA ALA A 84 3.78 3.56 2.26
C ALA A 84 4.82 4.04 1.24
N THR A 85 4.71 5.29 0.79
CA THR A 85 5.68 5.92 -0.08
C THR A 85 5.62 7.44 0.05
N GLN A 86 6.77 8.07 -0.04
CA GLN A 86 6.91 9.52 -0.13
C GLN A 86 7.04 9.98 -1.58
N SER A 87 7.26 9.06 -2.52
CA SER A 87 7.60 9.36 -3.92
C SER A 87 6.64 8.71 -4.93
N PRO A 88 5.38 9.16 -5.02
CA PRO A 88 4.47 8.64 -6.05
C PRO A 88 5.01 8.84 -7.49
N ASN A 89 5.84 9.87 -7.71
CA ASN A 89 6.47 10.14 -9.00
C ASN A 89 7.43 9.04 -9.45
N GLU A 90 8.10 8.35 -8.52
CA GLU A 90 9.03 7.27 -8.83
C GLU A 90 8.32 5.97 -9.19
N MET A 91 7.10 5.80 -8.70
CA MET A 91 6.25 4.66 -9.07
C MET A 91 5.72 4.77 -10.50
N LEU A 92 5.51 6.01 -10.99
CA LEU A 92 4.89 6.31 -12.27
C LEU A 92 5.71 7.33 -13.05
N PRO A 93 6.91 6.99 -13.54
CA PRO A 93 7.72 7.89 -14.35
C PRO A 93 7.03 8.24 -15.66
N ASP A 94 7.42 9.39 -16.25
CA ASP A 94 6.90 9.83 -17.53
C ASP A 94 7.47 8.97 -18.67
N GLY A 95 6.67 8.79 -19.73
CA GLY A 95 7.10 8.02 -20.90
C GLY A 95 6.94 6.51 -20.81
N MET A 96 6.32 6.02 -19.74
CA MET A 96 6.03 4.61 -19.56
C MET A 96 5.05 4.09 -20.61
N ASP A 97 5.27 2.87 -21.09
CA ASP A 97 4.33 2.20 -21.99
C ASP A 97 2.98 1.92 -21.31
N SER A 98 1.91 1.89 -22.11
CA SER A 98 0.54 1.76 -21.61
C SER A 98 0.29 0.44 -20.85
N SER A 99 0.99 -0.64 -21.20
CA SER A 99 0.85 -1.95 -20.56
C SER A 99 1.44 -1.91 -19.14
N THR A 100 2.65 -1.38 -19.00
CA THR A 100 3.32 -1.22 -17.71
C THR A 100 2.55 -0.27 -16.80
N GLN A 101 2.09 0.86 -17.34
CA GLN A 101 1.25 1.81 -16.60
C GLN A 101 -0.03 1.16 -16.09
N SER A 102 -0.70 0.33 -16.91
CA SER A 102 -1.91 -0.39 -16.49
C SER A 102 -1.66 -1.36 -15.34
N LYS A 103 -0.52 -2.07 -15.34
CA LYS A 103 -0.14 -2.98 -14.24
C LYS A 103 0.07 -2.22 -12.93
N LEU A 104 0.79 -1.11 -12.97
CA LEU A 104 1.02 -0.26 -11.80
C LEU A 104 -0.28 0.33 -11.26
N ARG A 105 -1.14 0.85 -12.12
CA ARG A 105 -2.48 1.32 -11.74
C ARG A 105 -3.31 0.23 -11.04
N THR A 106 -3.16 -1.02 -11.47
CA THR A 106 -3.89 -2.14 -10.86
C THR A 106 -3.57 -2.28 -9.37
N VAL A 107 -2.32 -2.08 -8.95
CA VAL A 107 -1.94 -2.11 -7.52
C VAL A 107 -2.70 -1.04 -6.74
N PHE A 108 -2.77 0.19 -7.28
CA PHE A 108 -3.52 1.29 -6.65
C PHE A 108 -5.02 1.00 -6.59
N ASN A 109 -5.59 0.48 -7.65
CA ASN A 109 -7.03 0.19 -7.73
C ASN A 109 -7.45 -0.94 -6.79
N LEU A 110 -6.58 -1.93 -6.56
CA LEU A 110 -6.83 -3.01 -5.62
C LEU A 110 -6.66 -2.56 -4.15
N THR A 111 -5.93 -1.49 -3.89
CA THR A 111 -5.81 -0.90 -2.54
C THR A 111 -7.13 -0.24 -2.16
N GLN A 112 -7.79 -0.77 -1.13
CA GLN A 112 -9.14 -0.32 -0.75
C GLN A 112 -9.13 0.99 0.02
N TYR A 113 -8.16 1.17 0.91
CA TYR A 113 -8.03 2.34 1.79
C TYR A 113 -6.81 3.15 1.39
N LYS A 114 -6.99 4.46 1.24
CA LYS A 114 -5.91 5.36 0.85
C LYS A 114 -5.86 6.54 1.81
N PHE A 115 -4.67 6.86 2.27
CA PHE A 115 -4.38 8.03 3.08
C PHE A 115 -3.44 8.92 2.27
N LEU A 116 -3.95 10.05 1.81
CA LEU A 116 -3.19 11.04 1.06
C LEU A 116 -2.79 12.15 2.00
N MET A 117 -1.52 12.20 2.34
CA MET A 117 -0.93 13.27 3.17
C MET A 117 -0.54 14.45 2.28
N GLY A 118 -0.14 15.56 2.90
CA GLY A 118 0.30 16.76 2.18
C GLY A 118 1.38 16.44 1.15
N MET A 119 1.18 16.90 -0.08
CA MET A 119 2.06 16.65 -1.22
C MET A 119 2.36 17.93 -1.97
N ASP A 120 3.53 17.98 -2.61
CA ASP A 120 3.85 19.07 -3.53
C ASP A 120 2.92 19.07 -4.75
N SER A 121 2.58 20.25 -5.24
CA SER A 121 1.69 20.41 -6.39
C SER A 121 2.20 19.74 -7.68
N SER A 122 3.51 19.53 -7.82
CA SER A 122 4.11 18.82 -8.94
C SER A 122 3.75 17.33 -9.00
N VAL A 123 3.32 16.74 -7.89
CA VAL A 123 2.87 15.33 -7.80
C VAL A 123 1.44 15.16 -8.30
N ILE A 124 0.61 16.20 -8.23
CA ILE A 124 -0.82 16.14 -8.53
C ILE A 124 -1.15 15.59 -9.95
N PRO A 125 -0.46 15.99 -11.02
CA PRO A 125 -0.76 15.44 -12.35
C PRO A 125 -0.61 13.91 -12.39
N LYS A 126 0.38 13.35 -11.70
CA LYS A 126 0.59 11.90 -11.62
C LYS A 126 -0.43 11.21 -10.74
N LEU A 127 -0.76 11.81 -9.60
CA LEU A 127 -1.83 11.32 -8.75
C LEU A 127 -3.16 11.25 -9.53
N LYS A 128 -3.48 12.29 -10.31
CA LYS A 128 -4.64 12.30 -11.21
C LYS A 128 -4.60 11.15 -12.22
N SER A 129 -3.45 10.86 -12.80
CA SER A 129 -3.33 9.79 -13.80
C SER A 129 -3.59 8.39 -13.24
N VAL A 130 -3.44 8.20 -11.93
CA VAL A 130 -3.66 6.92 -11.21
C VAL A 130 -5.06 6.86 -10.61
N MET A 131 -5.49 7.97 -10.01
CA MET A 131 -6.77 8.04 -9.29
C MET A 131 -7.94 8.38 -10.24
N GLU A 132 -7.64 8.69 -11.51
CA GLU A 132 -8.62 9.04 -12.54
C GLU A 132 -9.61 10.13 -12.04
N GLU A 133 -10.90 9.94 -12.22
CA GLU A 133 -11.94 10.87 -11.79
C GLU A 133 -12.36 10.71 -10.31
N THR A 134 -11.53 10.05 -9.50
CA THR A 134 -11.84 9.77 -8.08
C THR A 134 -11.97 11.05 -7.26
N PHE A 135 -11.14 12.05 -7.55
CA PHE A 135 -11.10 13.33 -6.82
C PHE A 135 -11.48 14.50 -7.73
N THR A 136 -12.18 15.46 -7.15
CA THR A 136 -12.45 16.76 -7.77
C THR A 136 -11.21 17.64 -7.75
N GLN A 137 -11.22 18.72 -8.55
CA GLN A 137 -10.12 19.69 -8.56
C GLN A 137 -9.89 20.31 -7.16
N ASN A 138 -10.97 20.64 -6.45
CA ASN A 138 -10.89 21.18 -5.09
C ASN A 138 -10.27 20.20 -4.09
N GLU A 139 -10.56 18.89 -4.19
CA GLU A 139 -9.95 17.88 -3.33
C GLU A 139 -8.44 17.74 -3.58
N TYR A 140 -7.97 17.89 -4.83
CA TYR A 140 -6.55 17.94 -5.13
C TYR A 140 -5.87 19.20 -4.55
N GLU A 141 -6.55 20.33 -4.55
CA GLU A 141 -6.06 21.57 -3.89
C GLU A 141 -5.97 21.39 -2.38
N ILE A 142 -6.95 20.73 -1.76
CA ILE A 142 -6.90 20.36 -0.35
C ILE A 142 -5.65 19.52 -0.05
N ILE A 143 -5.36 18.49 -0.84
CA ILE A 143 -4.18 17.62 -0.63
C ILE A 143 -2.88 18.44 -0.61
N THR A 144 -2.75 19.46 -1.45
CA THR A 144 -1.55 20.30 -1.48
C THR A 144 -1.47 21.28 -0.32
N ALA A 145 -2.58 21.52 0.37
CA ALA A 145 -2.68 22.43 1.51
C ALA A 145 -2.66 21.71 2.89
N LEU A 146 -2.58 20.37 2.90
CA LEU A 146 -2.55 19.60 4.14
C LEU A 146 -1.26 19.85 4.92
N ASP A 147 -1.41 20.09 6.21
CA ASP A 147 -0.31 20.24 7.15
C ASP A 147 0.18 18.87 7.68
N LYS A 148 1.30 18.89 8.39
CA LYS A 148 1.82 17.72 9.08
C LYS A 148 0.78 17.17 10.07
N GLY A 149 0.49 15.87 9.96
CA GLY A 149 -0.53 15.19 10.76
C GLY A 149 -1.92 15.22 10.14
N GLN A 150 -2.09 15.86 8.99
CA GLN A 150 -3.35 15.81 8.26
C GLN A 150 -3.30 14.82 7.11
N ALA A 151 -4.44 14.18 6.83
CA ALA A 151 -4.58 13.28 5.70
C ALA A 151 -5.99 13.35 5.10
N LEU A 152 -6.08 13.24 3.78
CA LEU A 152 -7.33 12.94 3.11
C LEU A 152 -7.46 11.41 3.02
N TYR A 153 -8.37 10.86 3.81
CA TYR A 153 -8.75 9.45 3.74
C TYR A 153 -9.74 9.24 2.61
N TYR A 154 -9.54 8.16 1.88
CA TYR A 154 -10.44 7.70 0.85
C TYR A 154 -10.60 6.18 0.89
N ASP A 155 -11.83 5.73 0.91
CA ASP A 155 -12.26 4.41 0.47
C ASP A 155 -13.29 4.56 -0.65
N ARG A 156 -13.78 3.47 -1.20
CA ARG A 156 -14.68 3.53 -2.35
C ARG A 156 -15.99 4.30 -2.11
N GLU A 157 -16.37 4.48 -0.86
CA GLU A 157 -17.67 5.04 -0.47
C GLU A 157 -17.53 6.38 0.23
N HIS A 158 -16.39 6.62 0.91
CA HIS A 158 -16.20 7.77 1.79
C HIS A 158 -14.91 8.53 1.49
N LYS A 159 -14.99 9.82 1.69
CA LYS A 159 -13.84 10.73 1.71
C LYS A 159 -13.92 11.57 2.97
N MET A 160 -12.85 11.61 3.73
CA MET A 160 -12.81 12.33 5.00
C MET A 160 -11.46 13.00 5.18
N LEU A 161 -11.47 14.23 5.67
CA LEU A 161 -10.28 14.90 6.15
C LEU A 161 -10.03 14.42 7.59
N LEU A 162 -8.81 13.98 7.86
CA LEU A 162 -8.41 13.46 9.16
C LEU A 162 -7.30 14.32 9.75
N ASP A 163 -7.41 14.61 11.05
CA ASP A 163 -6.31 15.06 11.89
C ASP A 163 -5.78 13.85 12.65
N ILE A 164 -4.51 13.52 12.42
CA ILE A 164 -3.84 12.35 13.02
C ILE A 164 -3.01 12.83 14.19
N GLU A 165 -3.47 12.58 15.39
CA GLU A 165 -2.78 12.91 16.62
C GLU A 165 -2.03 11.71 17.18
N ALA A 166 -0.77 11.91 17.54
CA ALA A 166 0.02 10.94 18.28
C ALA A 166 0.00 11.27 19.77
N SER A 167 -0.17 10.25 20.61
CA SER A 167 -0.08 10.44 22.06
C SER A 167 1.35 10.83 22.48
N ASP A 168 1.50 11.47 23.66
CA ASP A 168 2.81 11.82 24.21
C ASP A 168 3.74 10.61 24.36
N GLU A 169 3.17 9.45 24.69
CA GLU A 169 3.92 8.19 24.77
C GLU A 169 4.45 7.74 23.40
N GLN A 170 3.62 7.84 22.36
CA GLN A 170 4.04 7.53 20.98
C GLN A 170 5.11 8.51 20.51
N LEU A 171 4.93 9.81 20.76
CA LEU A 171 5.91 10.84 20.42
C LEU A 171 7.24 10.61 21.14
N ALA A 172 7.21 10.19 22.42
CA ALA A 172 8.42 9.88 23.18
C ALA A 172 9.18 8.66 22.64
N ARG A 173 8.46 7.63 22.15
CA ARG A 173 9.05 6.42 21.56
C ARG A 173 9.63 6.66 20.16
N TYR A 174 9.03 7.54 19.37
CA TYR A 174 9.39 7.79 17.99
C TYR A 174 10.16 9.10 17.78
N LYS A 175 10.75 9.65 18.86
CA LYS A 175 11.68 10.79 18.75
C LYS A 175 12.93 10.33 17.98
N GLY A 176 12.98 10.61 16.69
CA GLY A 176 14.16 10.30 15.90
C GLY A 176 13.95 10.24 14.40
N GLY A 177 12.72 10.35 13.93
CA GLY A 177 12.38 10.48 12.52
C GLY A 177 11.96 11.91 12.20
N ALA A 178 12.91 12.79 11.96
CA ALA A 178 12.68 14.09 11.34
C ALA A 178 13.55 14.18 10.12
#